data_27e956e6415418211467bc2566fc5657
#
_entry.id   27e956e6415418211467bc2566fc5657
#
_cell.length_a   1.000
_cell.length_b   1.000
_cell.length_c   1.000
_cell.angle_alpha   90.00
_cell.angle_beta   90.00
_cell.angle_gamma   90.00
#
_symmetry.space_group_name_H-M   'P 1'
#
loop_
_entity.id
_entity.type
_entity.pdbx_description
1 polymer ?
#
loop_
_entity_poly.entity_id
_entity_poly.type
_entity_poly.pdbx_seq_one_letter_code
_entity_poly.pdbx_strand_id
1 'polypeptide(L)'
;MSRRLPARARGARLALATAAVLTIVPAGAQSPAPPAPAASPAPAAGAPAAPAARPGALPGGRMVTQGQAKVTVENLYKCPVTVSNHRVSAVGTITATDGTVITMPARVQYGKGPIAADLYNECNQVTPAKSADVDASKVPVVEIDPDGEVITGYVVADNYFEFYVNGKLVGLDHTPYTPFNSAIVRFKAKKPYTMAFLLVDWDEQLGLGMELFMGNPRHPGDGGLIARFSDGTVTDSSWKAQTFYIAPLNTPDEVVETGNVHDTTALGRVHPVAKKPPCGDACYAVHYRIPDGWQGKAFDDGKWPRAYEYTDTDVGVRALPAYTRYPELFEGSRWIWSSNLVFDNVVIARKTVR
;
A
#
# COMPACT_ATOMS: atom_id res chain seq x y z
N MET A 1 10.42 66.24 -1.43
CA MET A 1 9.17 66.67 -0.78
C MET A 1 8.58 65.41 -0.11
N SER A 2 8.95 65.22 0.96
CA SER A 2 8.58 65.26 2.37
C SER A 2 7.04 65.25 2.62
N ARG A 3 6.54 64.22 3.28
CA ARG A 3 5.63 64.36 4.46
C ARG A 3 5.45 63.06 5.20
N ARG A 4 5.63 63.20 6.48
CA ARG A 4 5.66 62.25 7.58
C ARG A 4 4.26 61.80 8.05
N LEU A 5 4.26 60.68 8.78
CA LEU A 5 3.34 60.07 9.77
C LEU A 5 2.46 61.00 10.59
N PRO A 6 1.43 60.50 11.33
CA PRO A 6 1.73 59.86 12.63
C PRO A 6 0.86 58.66 13.06
N ALA A 7 1.42 58.00 14.07
CA ALA A 7 0.82 56.94 14.89
C ALA A 7 -0.19 57.48 15.91
N ARG A 8 -1.14 56.64 16.34
CA ARG A 8 -1.71 56.69 17.72
C ARG A 8 -2.19 55.32 18.20
N ALA A 9 -1.65 54.96 19.34
CA ALA A 9 -2.06 53.87 20.21
C ALA A 9 -3.17 54.32 21.21
N ARG A 10 -4.01 53.37 21.63
CA ARG A 10 -4.77 53.32 22.90
C ARG A 10 -5.38 51.90 22.91
N GLY A 11 -5.21 51.02 23.82
CA GLY A 11 -5.16 51.12 25.30
C GLY A 11 -6.55 50.82 25.86
N ALA A 12 -6.87 49.56 26.26
CA ALA A 12 -8.00 49.26 27.12
C ALA A 12 -7.81 47.88 27.79
N ARG A 13 -8.00 47.87 28.90
CA ARG A 13 -7.89 47.42 30.28
C ARG A 13 -8.53 46.04 30.48
N LEU A 14 -7.81 45.26 31.27
CA LEU A 14 -8.15 44.03 31.97
C LEU A 14 -9.35 44.24 32.95
N ALA A 15 -10.27 43.30 33.00
CA ALA A 15 -11.18 43.09 34.12
C ALA A 15 -11.12 41.62 34.56
N LEU A 16 -10.59 41.40 35.76
CA LEU A 16 -10.66 40.17 36.51
C LEU A 16 -12.09 40.00 37.07
N ALA A 17 -12.67 38.84 36.89
CA ALA A 17 -13.81 38.37 37.65
C ALA A 17 -13.43 37.10 38.40
N THR A 18 -13.35 37.19 39.70
CA THR A 18 -13.20 36.10 40.67
C THR A 18 -14.55 35.41 40.86
N ALA A 19 -14.63 34.11 40.62
CA ALA A 19 -15.77 33.29 41.01
C ALA A 19 -15.34 32.29 42.09
N ALA A 20 -16.06 32.33 43.19
CA ALA A 20 -15.86 31.49 44.36
C ALA A 20 -16.35 30.06 44.09
N VAL A 21 -15.55 29.07 44.49
CA VAL A 21 -15.89 27.65 44.44
C VAL A 21 -16.51 27.24 45.76
N LEU A 22 -17.75 26.80 45.68
CA LEU A 22 -18.46 26.16 46.81
C LEU A 22 -18.21 24.64 46.73
N THR A 23 -17.51 24.11 47.70
CA THR A 23 -17.29 22.66 47.83
C THR A 23 -18.50 22.03 48.57
N ILE A 24 -19.20 21.15 47.86
CA ILE A 24 -20.19 20.24 48.45
C ILE A 24 -19.56 18.86 48.51
N VAL A 25 -19.44 18.30 49.71
CA VAL A 25 -19.02 16.91 49.97
C VAL A 25 -20.28 16.04 49.98
N PRO A 26 -20.41 15.01 49.16
CA PRO A 26 -21.44 13.98 49.34
C PRO A 26 -20.90 12.76 50.11
N ALA A 27 -21.76 12.29 50.96
CA ALA A 27 -21.58 11.15 51.84
C ALA A 27 -21.39 9.82 51.07
N GLY A 28 -20.75 8.89 51.81
CA GLY A 28 -20.29 7.58 51.38
C GLY A 28 -21.24 6.73 50.52
N ALA A 29 -20.62 6.15 49.49
CA ALA A 29 -21.18 5.00 48.79
C ALA A 29 -20.30 3.78 49.07
N GLN A 30 -20.98 2.71 49.54
CA GLN A 30 -20.38 1.41 49.82
C GLN A 30 -19.85 0.78 48.54
N SER A 31 -18.68 0.18 48.63
CA SER A 31 -18.08 -0.62 47.51
C SER A 31 -18.93 -1.84 47.22
N PRO A 32 -19.18 -2.12 45.94
CA PRO A 32 -19.78 -3.37 45.53
C PRO A 32 -18.79 -4.54 45.63
N ALA A 33 -19.33 -5.74 46.00
CA ALA A 33 -18.57 -6.96 46.09
C ALA A 33 -17.95 -7.40 44.74
N PRO A 34 -16.83 -8.15 44.75
CA PRO A 34 -16.19 -8.61 43.53
C PRO A 34 -17.08 -9.60 42.76
N PRO A 35 -17.08 -9.53 41.42
CA PRO A 35 -17.87 -10.48 40.62
C PRO A 35 -17.24 -11.90 40.66
N ALA A 36 -18.10 -12.88 40.61
CA ALA A 36 -17.75 -14.30 40.55
C ALA A 36 -16.86 -14.61 39.30
N PRO A 37 -15.98 -15.62 39.37
CA PRO A 37 -15.13 -15.97 38.26
C PRO A 37 -15.95 -16.41 37.02
N ALA A 38 -15.66 -15.86 35.89
CA ALA A 38 -16.29 -16.19 34.62
C ALA A 38 -15.97 -17.64 34.23
N ALA A 39 -16.98 -18.36 33.82
CA ALA A 39 -16.87 -19.72 33.28
C ALA A 39 -15.98 -19.68 32.00
N SER A 40 -15.10 -20.67 31.88
CA SER A 40 -14.27 -20.87 30.68
C SER A 40 -15.14 -20.99 29.42
N PRO A 41 -14.78 -20.35 28.32
CA PRO A 41 -15.52 -20.51 27.07
C PRO A 41 -15.38 -21.94 26.54
N ALA A 42 -16.47 -22.48 26.07
CA ALA A 42 -16.51 -23.74 25.33
C ALA A 42 -15.63 -23.65 24.05
N PRO A 43 -15.07 -24.78 23.58
CA PRO A 43 -14.24 -24.77 22.38
C PRO A 43 -15.06 -24.25 21.18
N ALA A 44 -14.50 -23.32 20.46
CA ALA A 44 -15.10 -22.73 19.26
C ALA A 44 -15.41 -23.84 18.25
N ALA A 45 -16.65 -23.87 17.80
CA ALA A 45 -17.07 -24.72 16.68
C ALA A 45 -16.17 -24.42 15.48
N GLY A 46 -15.68 -25.47 14.82
CA GLY A 46 -14.76 -25.41 13.70
C GLY A 46 -15.25 -24.43 12.62
N ALA A 47 -14.33 -23.66 12.07
CA ALA A 47 -14.60 -22.76 10.95
C ALA A 47 -15.31 -23.55 9.84
N PRO A 48 -16.35 -22.98 9.20
CA PRO A 48 -17.03 -23.65 8.09
C PRO A 48 -16.02 -23.94 6.98
N ALA A 49 -16.02 -25.17 6.50
CA ALA A 49 -15.23 -25.59 5.35
C ALA A 49 -15.53 -24.64 4.18
N ALA A 50 -14.48 -24.23 3.45
CA ALA A 50 -14.63 -23.41 2.26
C ALA A 50 -15.69 -24.07 1.34
N PRO A 51 -16.64 -23.28 0.79
CA PRO A 51 -17.66 -23.84 -0.08
C PRO A 51 -17.00 -24.53 -1.27
N ALA A 52 -17.46 -25.74 -1.59
CA ALA A 52 -17.03 -26.49 -2.77
C ALA A 52 -17.20 -25.61 -4.03
N ALA A 53 -16.23 -25.68 -4.93
CA ALA A 53 -16.25 -24.96 -6.19
C ALA A 53 -17.59 -25.15 -6.90
N ARG A 54 -18.30 -24.05 -7.17
CA ARG A 54 -19.58 -24.08 -7.87
C ARG A 54 -19.36 -24.45 -9.33
N PRO A 55 -20.28 -25.22 -9.97
CA PRO A 55 -20.25 -25.44 -11.41
C PRO A 55 -20.36 -24.10 -12.12
N GLY A 56 -19.35 -23.73 -12.90
CA GLY A 56 -19.27 -22.45 -13.61
C GLY A 56 -18.06 -21.57 -13.28
N ALA A 57 -17.15 -22.02 -12.40
CA ALA A 57 -15.87 -21.34 -12.21
C ALA A 57 -15.09 -21.31 -13.54
N LEU A 58 -14.65 -20.11 -13.93
CA LEU A 58 -13.84 -19.91 -15.11
C LEU A 58 -12.49 -20.63 -14.99
N PRO A 59 -11.89 -21.08 -16.12
CA PRO A 59 -10.56 -21.70 -16.10
C PRO A 59 -9.54 -20.84 -15.36
N GLY A 60 -8.66 -21.45 -14.57
CA GLY A 60 -7.59 -20.74 -13.86
C GLY A 60 -7.97 -20.08 -12.55
N GLY A 61 -9.21 -20.21 -12.06
CA GLY A 61 -9.65 -19.54 -10.82
C GLY A 61 -9.88 -18.03 -10.97
N ARG A 62 -10.04 -17.57 -12.20
CA ARG A 62 -10.37 -16.20 -12.59
C ARG A 62 -11.75 -15.80 -12.07
N MET A 63 -11.82 -14.69 -11.36
CA MET A 63 -13.06 -14.07 -10.91
C MET A 63 -13.27 -12.77 -11.71
N VAL A 64 -14.48 -12.52 -12.17
CA VAL A 64 -14.81 -11.33 -12.97
C VAL A 64 -15.76 -10.46 -12.19
N THR A 65 -15.45 -9.17 -12.11
CA THR A 65 -16.32 -8.16 -11.56
C THR A 65 -16.64 -7.11 -12.63
N GLN A 66 -17.70 -6.34 -12.43
CA GLN A 66 -18.07 -5.22 -13.29
C GLN A 66 -18.56 -4.05 -12.44
N GLY A 67 -18.11 -2.86 -12.80
CA GLY A 67 -18.51 -1.64 -12.11
C GLY A 67 -17.77 -1.40 -10.80
N GLN A 68 -18.22 -0.38 -10.08
CA GLN A 68 -17.55 0.12 -8.88
C GLN A 68 -17.87 -0.72 -7.64
N ALA A 69 -16.85 -0.96 -6.80
CA ALA A 69 -17.00 -1.61 -5.52
C ALA A 69 -17.76 -0.74 -4.51
N LYS A 70 -18.47 -1.38 -3.58
CA LYS A 70 -19.07 -0.70 -2.42
C LYS A 70 -17.99 -0.36 -1.41
N VAL A 71 -17.77 0.92 -1.17
CA VAL A 71 -16.83 1.42 -0.15
C VAL A 71 -17.30 1.00 1.24
N THR A 72 -16.43 0.41 2.04
CA THR A 72 -16.64 0.00 3.43
C THR A 72 -15.77 0.79 4.40
N VAL A 73 -14.61 1.27 3.93
CA VAL A 73 -13.73 2.20 4.63
C VAL A 73 -13.39 3.31 3.67
N GLU A 74 -13.75 4.54 4.00
CA GLU A 74 -13.56 5.69 3.11
C GLU A 74 -12.09 6.04 2.90
N ASN A 75 -11.28 5.90 3.94
CA ASN A 75 -9.85 6.19 3.88
C ASN A 75 -9.09 5.48 5.01
N LEU A 76 -8.08 4.69 4.68
CA LEU A 76 -7.21 4.02 5.66
C LEU A 76 -6.24 5.00 6.33
N TYR A 77 -5.82 6.03 5.62
CA TYR A 77 -4.89 7.01 6.12
C TYR A 77 -5.30 8.42 5.67
N LYS A 78 -5.47 9.31 6.64
CA LYS A 78 -5.74 10.72 6.36
C LYS A 78 -4.48 11.53 6.58
N CYS A 79 -3.98 12.13 5.51
CA CYS A 79 -2.84 13.03 5.58
C CYS A 79 -3.12 14.19 6.55
N PRO A 80 -2.34 14.39 7.63
CA PRO A 80 -2.61 15.40 8.65
C PRO A 80 -2.29 16.82 8.20
N VAL A 81 -1.53 17.00 7.12
CA VAL A 81 -1.20 18.31 6.53
C VAL A 81 -1.97 18.52 5.22
N THR A 82 -2.18 19.78 4.86
CA THR A 82 -2.75 20.11 3.55
C THR A 82 -1.66 19.93 2.50
N VAL A 83 -1.60 18.76 1.91
CA VAL A 83 -0.75 18.44 0.78
C VAL A 83 -1.62 18.52 -0.47
N SER A 84 -1.16 19.32 -1.45
CA SER A 84 -1.88 19.44 -2.71
C SER A 84 -1.82 18.12 -3.43
N ASN A 85 -2.72 17.33 -3.59
CA ASN A 85 -2.77 16.04 -4.29
C ASN A 85 -2.80 14.80 -3.40
N HIS A 86 -3.05 14.94 -2.09
CA HIS A 86 -3.35 13.74 -1.34
C HIS A 86 -4.67 13.16 -1.85
N ARG A 87 -4.69 11.85 -2.03
CA ARG A 87 -5.86 11.10 -2.50
C ARG A 87 -6.32 10.14 -1.40
N VAL A 88 -7.45 9.47 -1.60
CA VAL A 88 -8.00 8.58 -0.57
C VAL A 88 -7.56 7.14 -0.78
N SER A 89 -7.21 6.46 0.32
CA SER A 89 -6.95 5.02 0.35
C SER A 89 -8.20 4.27 0.82
N ALA A 90 -9.25 4.29 0.00
CA ALA A 90 -10.51 3.62 0.33
C ALA A 90 -10.36 2.09 0.24
N VAL A 91 -11.18 1.38 1.02
CA VAL A 91 -11.33 -0.08 0.93
C VAL A 91 -12.80 -0.40 0.75
N GLY A 92 -13.09 -1.40 -0.04
CA GLY A 92 -14.46 -1.79 -0.32
C GLY A 92 -14.64 -3.28 -0.57
N THR A 93 -15.82 -3.64 -1.04
CA THR A 93 -16.13 -5.00 -1.48
C THR A 93 -16.92 -4.96 -2.78
N ILE A 94 -16.68 -5.95 -3.62
CA ILE A 94 -17.44 -6.18 -4.85
C ILE A 94 -17.74 -7.69 -4.97
N THR A 95 -18.88 -8.00 -5.59
CA THR A 95 -19.25 -9.40 -5.82
C THR A 95 -18.96 -9.78 -7.25
N ALA A 96 -18.14 -10.80 -7.44
CA ALA A 96 -17.84 -11.37 -8.75
C ALA A 96 -19.05 -12.10 -9.35
N THR A 97 -18.99 -12.37 -10.64
CA THR A 97 -20.06 -13.06 -11.38
C THR A 97 -20.35 -14.47 -10.88
N ASP A 98 -19.39 -15.13 -10.21
CA ASP A 98 -19.56 -16.43 -9.56
C ASP A 98 -20.11 -16.35 -8.13
N GLY A 99 -20.39 -15.15 -7.64
CA GLY A 99 -20.87 -14.88 -6.29
C GLY A 99 -19.78 -14.72 -5.22
N THR A 100 -18.51 -14.78 -5.60
CA THR A 100 -17.39 -14.54 -4.67
C THR A 100 -17.34 -13.07 -4.28
N VAL A 101 -17.23 -12.78 -2.97
CA VAL A 101 -17.03 -11.42 -2.46
C VAL A 101 -15.54 -11.12 -2.38
N ILE A 102 -15.13 -10.09 -3.09
CA ILE A 102 -13.74 -9.65 -3.20
C ILE A 102 -13.53 -8.35 -2.41
N THR A 103 -12.45 -8.27 -1.67
CA THR A 103 -12.02 -7.03 -1.00
C THR A 103 -11.17 -6.20 -1.98
N MET A 104 -11.51 -4.92 -2.12
CA MET A 104 -10.87 -3.98 -3.04
C MET A 104 -10.04 -2.93 -2.30
N PRO A 105 -8.89 -2.52 -2.85
CA PRO A 105 -8.21 -3.11 -4.01
C PRO A 105 -7.61 -4.48 -3.66
N ALA A 106 -7.27 -4.72 -2.40
CA ALA A 106 -6.74 -5.97 -1.86
C ALA A 106 -7.05 -6.10 -0.37
N ARG A 107 -6.86 -7.30 0.20
CA ARG A 107 -6.83 -7.49 1.67
C ARG A 107 -5.49 -7.01 2.19
N VAL A 108 -5.44 -5.80 2.70
CA VAL A 108 -4.21 -5.18 3.23
C VAL A 108 -4.10 -5.35 4.74
N GLN A 109 -2.85 -5.33 5.24
CA GLN A 109 -2.51 -5.40 6.67
C GLN A 109 -2.32 -4.02 7.31
N TYR A 110 -2.64 -2.93 6.61
CA TYR A 110 -2.49 -1.58 7.13
C TYR A 110 -3.15 -1.42 8.50
N GLY A 111 -2.42 -0.83 9.46
CA GLY A 111 -2.85 -0.72 10.85
C GLY A 111 -2.79 -2.00 11.70
N LYS A 112 -2.31 -3.13 11.15
CA LYS A 112 -2.23 -4.44 11.83
C LYS A 112 -0.80 -4.96 12.00
N GLY A 113 0.20 -4.19 11.64
CA GLY A 113 1.61 -4.60 11.69
C GLY A 113 2.56 -3.41 11.82
N PRO A 114 3.88 -3.67 11.82
CA PRO A 114 4.87 -2.63 11.89
C PRO A 114 4.79 -1.74 10.66
N ILE A 115 4.77 -0.44 10.89
CA ILE A 115 4.86 0.56 9.81
C ILE A 115 6.35 0.74 9.49
N ALA A 116 6.69 0.78 8.21
CA ALA A 116 8.01 1.14 7.74
C ALA A 116 8.34 2.59 8.12
N ALA A 117 9.58 2.87 8.50
CA ALA A 117 9.97 4.22 8.85
C ALA A 117 10.01 5.11 7.61
N ASP A 118 9.59 6.36 7.74
CA ASP A 118 9.68 7.32 6.63
C ASP A 118 11.14 7.66 6.31
N LEU A 119 11.55 7.52 5.05
CA LEU A 119 12.69 8.22 4.49
C LEU A 119 12.23 9.60 4.01
N TYR A 120 11.11 9.65 3.30
CA TYR A 120 10.45 10.88 2.87
C TYR A 120 8.93 10.69 2.91
N ASN A 121 8.24 11.60 3.60
CA ASN A 121 6.79 11.58 3.68
C ASN A 121 6.25 12.99 4.02
N GLU A 122 5.60 13.63 3.06
CA GLU A 122 5.06 14.98 3.26
C GLU A 122 3.90 14.99 4.26
N CYS A 123 3.10 13.94 4.29
CA CYS A 123 1.99 13.83 5.25
C CYS A 123 2.48 13.80 6.69
N ASN A 124 3.63 13.19 6.94
CA ASN A 124 4.25 13.09 8.26
C ASN A 124 5.27 14.19 8.51
N GLN A 125 5.44 15.13 7.57
CA GLN A 125 6.42 16.21 7.64
C GLN A 125 7.87 15.71 7.76
N VAL A 126 8.17 14.52 7.24
CA VAL A 126 9.50 13.95 7.13
C VAL A 126 10.02 14.23 5.73
N THR A 127 10.74 15.34 5.56
CA THR A 127 11.19 15.82 4.26
C THR A 127 12.68 16.21 4.26
N PRO A 128 13.60 15.30 4.64
CA PRO A 128 15.03 15.61 4.73
C PRO A 128 15.56 16.09 3.38
N ALA A 129 16.51 17.04 3.41
CA ALA A 129 17.06 17.63 2.20
C ALA A 129 17.97 16.65 1.43
N LYS A 130 18.61 15.73 2.14
CA LYS A 130 19.51 14.69 1.61
C LYS A 130 19.45 13.44 2.47
N SER A 131 19.84 12.29 1.93
CA SER A 131 19.85 11.01 2.63
C SER A 131 20.71 10.99 3.90
N ALA A 132 21.82 11.74 3.90
CA ALA A 132 22.72 11.87 5.07
C ALA A 132 22.05 12.55 6.29
N ASP A 133 20.92 13.22 6.13
CA ASP A 133 20.17 13.83 7.23
C ASP A 133 19.27 12.78 7.95
N VAL A 134 19.22 11.55 7.44
CA VAL A 134 18.42 10.44 7.98
C VAL A 134 19.33 9.39 8.61
N ASP A 135 19.13 9.15 9.89
CA ASP A 135 19.85 8.09 10.61
C ASP A 135 19.06 6.76 10.56
N ALA A 136 19.29 5.99 9.50
CA ALA A 136 18.63 4.70 9.33
C ALA A 136 18.96 3.70 10.48
N SER A 137 20.03 3.91 11.24
CA SER A 137 20.38 3.02 12.35
C SER A 137 19.36 3.04 13.49
N LYS A 138 18.57 4.11 13.59
CA LYS A 138 17.50 4.28 14.59
C LYS A 138 16.21 3.53 14.23
N VAL A 139 16.07 3.08 12.99
CA VAL A 139 14.88 2.30 12.58
C VAL A 139 14.90 0.94 13.28
N PRO A 140 13.80 0.51 13.90
CA PRO A 140 13.72 -0.78 14.56
C PRO A 140 14.04 -1.94 13.62
N VAL A 141 14.75 -2.96 14.14
CA VAL A 141 15.12 -4.17 13.40
C VAL A 141 14.09 -5.25 13.67
N VAL A 142 13.47 -5.78 12.62
CA VAL A 142 12.61 -6.98 12.73
C VAL A 142 13.51 -8.22 12.66
N GLU A 143 13.57 -8.96 13.74
CA GLU A 143 14.38 -10.19 13.82
C GLU A 143 13.66 -11.34 13.10
N ILE A 144 14.29 -11.89 12.05
CA ILE A 144 13.86 -13.10 11.34
C ILE A 144 14.68 -14.28 11.83
N ASP A 145 16.01 -14.14 11.78
CA ASP A 145 16.98 -15.14 12.24
C ASP A 145 17.90 -14.51 13.29
N PRO A 146 18.00 -15.08 14.51
CA PRO A 146 18.81 -14.51 15.60
C PRO A 146 20.31 -14.41 15.29
N ASP A 147 20.82 -15.31 14.45
CA ASP A 147 22.22 -15.38 13.99
C ASP A 147 22.45 -14.73 12.61
N GLY A 148 21.44 -14.00 12.10
CA GLY A 148 21.51 -13.31 10.82
C GLY A 148 22.28 -11.99 10.89
N GLU A 149 22.45 -11.36 9.73
CA GLU A 149 22.98 -10.00 9.57
C GLU A 149 21.84 -8.98 9.55
N VAL A 150 22.11 -7.77 10.03
CA VAL A 150 21.17 -6.66 9.95
C VAL A 150 21.23 -6.06 8.55
N ILE A 151 20.10 -6.11 7.85
CA ILE A 151 19.93 -5.60 6.50
C ILE A 151 19.02 -4.38 6.57
N THR A 152 19.49 -3.28 5.98
CA THR A 152 18.71 -2.03 5.81
C THR A 152 18.27 -1.93 4.36
N GLY A 153 16.98 -1.70 4.12
CA GLY A 153 16.41 -1.50 2.80
C GLY A 153 15.77 -0.12 2.66
N TYR A 154 15.91 0.47 1.47
CA TYR A 154 15.22 1.67 1.04
C TYR A 154 14.21 1.27 -0.03
N VAL A 155 12.96 1.72 0.11
CA VAL A 155 11.83 1.25 -0.70
C VAL A 155 10.99 2.43 -1.14
N VAL A 156 10.62 2.45 -2.41
CA VAL A 156 9.53 3.27 -2.95
C VAL A 156 8.57 2.34 -3.69
N ALA A 157 7.30 2.46 -3.41
CA ALA A 157 6.24 1.78 -4.15
C ALA A 157 5.20 2.79 -4.62
N ASP A 158 4.64 2.55 -5.77
CA ASP A 158 3.50 3.25 -6.31
C ASP A 158 2.31 2.29 -6.34
N ASN A 159 1.36 2.39 -5.40
CA ASN A 159 1.25 3.39 -4.29
C ASN A 159 1.59 2.80 -2.92
N TYR A 160 1.43 1.48 -2.72
CA TYR A 160 1.47 0.83 -1.40
C TYR A 160 2.21 -0.48 -1.44
N PHE A 161 2.93 -0.78 -0.36
CA PHE A 161 3.55 -2.08 -0.16
C PHE A 161 3.31 -2.69 1.22
N GLU A 162 3.34 -4.02 1.25
CA GLU A 162 3.57 -4.84 2.43
C GLU A 162 4.81 -5.68 2.20
N PHE A 163 5.80 -5.57 3.05
CA PHE A 163 7.08 -6.26 2.90
C PHE A 163 7.26 -7.38 3.91
N TYR A 164 7.57 -8.55 3.41
CA TYR A 164 7.79 -9.77 4.20
C TYR A 164 9.15 -10.38 3.93
N VAL A 165 9.75 -10.97 4.98
CA VAL A 165 10.95 -11.80 4.86
C VAL A 165 10.68 -13.16 5.51
N ASN A 166 10.85 -14.24 4.75
CA ASN A 166 10.55 -15.62 5.18
C ASN A 166 9.13 -15.79 5.77
N GLY A 167 8.15 -15.01 5.30
CA GLY A 167 6.77 -15.03 5.78
C GLY A 167 6.47 -14.10 6.95
N LYS A 168 7.48 -13.51 7.58
CA LYS A 168 7.30 -12.53 8.66
C LYS A 168 7.17 -11.13 8.09
N LEU A 169 6.14 -10.40 8.50
CA LEU A 169 5.92 -9.01 8.11
C LEU A 169 7.02 -8.13 8.70
N VAL A 170 7.73 -7.40 7.85
CA VAL A 170 8.83 -6.50 8.20
C VAL A 170 8.37 -5.05 8.24
N GLY A 171 7.53 -4.65 7.29
CA GLY A 171 7.02 -3.28 7.23
C GLY A 171 5.85 -3.11 6.29
N LEU A 172 4.98 -2.19 6.66
CA LEU A 172 3.87 -1.70 5.85
C LEU A 172 4.18 -0.29 5.40
N ASP A 173 3.76 0.07 4.21
CA ASP A 173 3.80 1.46 3.78
C ASP A 173 3.00 2.33 4.74
N HIS A 174 3.54 3.50 5.09
CA HIS A 174 2.89 4.38 6.05
C HIS A 174 1.70 5.11 5.42
N THR A 175 1.87 5.51 4.18
CA THR A 175 0.85 6.26 3.45
C THR A 175 0.41 5.45 2.24
N PRO A 176 -0.69 4.69 2.32
CA PRO A 176 -1.13 3.81 1.23
C PRO A 176 -1.44 4.52 -0.07
N TYR A 177 -1.49 5.82 -0.05
CA TYR A 177 -1.76 6.62 -1.24
C TYR A 177 -1.09 8.00 -1.15
N THR A 178 -0.85 8.62 -2.31
CA THR A 178 -0.12 9.89 -2.48
C THR A 178 -0.33 10.96 -1.37
N PRO A 179 0.65 11.79 -1.13
CA PRO A 179 1.82 12.02 -1.97
C PRO A 179 2.78 10.85 -1.95
N PHE A 180 3.59 10.75 -2.99
CA PHE A 180 4.67 9.77 -3.04
C PHE A 180 5.51 9.84 -1.78
N ASN A 181 5.75 8.69 -1.19
CA ASN A 181 6.63 8.54 -0.03
C ASN A 181 7.71 7.49 -0.31
N SER A 182 8.73 7.51 0.49
CA SER A 182 9.76 6.47 0.52
C SER A 182 10.01 6.01 1.94
N ALA A 183 10.40 4.76 2.08
CA ALA A 183 10.48 4.09 3.36
C ALA A 183 11.85 3.46 3.62
N ILE A 184 12.15 3.28 4.91
CA ILE A 184 13.29 2.52 5.40
C ILE A 184 12.74 1.30 6.14
N VAL A 185 13.24 0.13 5.78
CA VAL A 185 12.96 -1.13 6.48
C VAL A 185 14.26 -1.72 7.02
N ARG A 186 14.21 -2.37 8.19
CA ARG A 186 15.36 -3.08 8.73
C ARG A 186 14.94 -4.43 9.27
N PHE A 187 15.70 -5.43 8.90
CA PHE A 187 15.49 -6.79 9.40
C PHE A 187 16.81 -7.51 9.60
N LYS A 188 16.77 -8.58 10.40
CA LYS A 188 17.90 -9.42 10.67
C LYS A 188 17.65 -10.81 10.12
N ALA A 189 18.39 -11.22 9.09
CA ALA A 189 18.18 -12.50 8.42
C ALA A 189 19.49 -13.16 8.01
N LYS A 190 19.45 -14.50 7.86
CA LYS A 190 20.56 -15.32 7.38
C LYS A 190 20.26 -15.87 5.99
N LYS A 191 21.19 -15.71 5.08
CA LYS A 191 21.08 -16.30 3.73
C LYS A 191 21.07 -17.85 3.80
N PRO A 192 20.23 -18.52 2.98
CA PRO A 192 19.28 -17.95 2.02
C PRO A 192 17.98 -17.51 2.72
N TYR A 193 17.44 -16.36 2.32
CA TYR A 193 16.12 -15.90 2.74
C TYR A 193 15.29 -15.43 1.53
N THR A 194 13.98 -15.34 1.72
CA THR A 194 13.05 -14.90 0.68
C THR A 194 12.39 -13.60 1.08
N MET A 195 12.51 -12.60 0.22
CA MET A 195 11.75 -11.36 0.23
C MET A 195 10.46 -11.53 -0.54
N ALA A 196 9.37 -10.96 -0.04
CA ALA A 196 8.08 -10.93 -0.72
C ALA A 196 7.37 -9.60 -0.46
N PHE A 197 6.87 -8.97 -1.51
CA PHE A 197 6.07 -7.75 -1.45
C PHE A 197 4.66 -8.03 -1.96
N LEU A 198 3.65 -7.56 -1.24
CA LEU A 198 2.34 -7.25 -1.81
C LEU A 198 2.39 -5.78 -2.22
N LEU A 199 2.07 -5.51 -3.47
CA LEU A 199 2.10 -4.19 -4.08
C LEU A 199 0.71 -3.84 -4.58
N VAL A 200 0.26 -2.63 -4.32
CA VAL A 200 -1.05 -2.15 -4.74
C VAL A 200 -0.90 -0.81 -5.42
N ASP A 201 -1.27 -0.76 -6.69
CA ASP A 201 -1.67 0.47 -7.36
C ASP A 201 -3.10 0.76 -6.92
N TRP A 202 -3.29 1.87 -6.19
CA TRP A 202 -4.52 2.13 -5.45
C TRP A 202 -5.49 2.95 -6.28
N ASP A 203 -6.51 2.31 -6.82
CA ASP A 203 -7.57 2.98 -7.57
C ASP A 203 -8.51 3.80 -6.66
N GLU A 204 -8.78 5.05 -7.01
CA GLU A 204 -9.78 5.89 -6.32
C GLU A 204 -11.19 5.47 -6.64
N GLN A 205 -11.39 4.87 -7.80
CA GLN A 205 -12.63 4.20 -8.18
C GLN A 205 -12.49 2.69 -7.98
N LEU A 206 -12.60 2.29 -6.74
CA LEU A 206 -12.45 0.89 -6.32
C LEU A 206 -13.18 -0.08 -7.24
N GLY A 207 -12.44 -1.05 -7.77
CA GLY A 207 -12.97 -2.07 -8.67
C GLY A 207 -12.89 -1.71 -10.14
N LEU A 208 -12.54 -0.48 -10.47
CA LEU A 208 -12.42 0.00 -11.85
C LEU A 208 -10.98 0.27 -12.28
N GLY A 209 -9.99 0.17 -11.39
CA GLY A 209 -8.59 0.47 -11.70
C GLY A 209 -8.40 1.87 -12.27
N MET A 210 -9.12 2.86 -11.75
CA MET A 210 -9.10 4.23 -12.28
C MET A 210 -8.79 5.25 -11.21
N GLU A 211 -7.99 6.22 -11.58
CA GLU A 211 -7.56 7.35 -10.78
C GLU A 211 -8.25 8.64 -11.18
N LEU A 212 -8.29 9.58 -10.21
CA LEU A 212 -8.67 10.98 -10.38
C LEU A 212 -7.51 11.85 -9.95
N PHE A 213 -6.76 12.38 -10.88
CA PHE A 213 -5.63 13.22 -10.55
C PHE A 213 -5.87 14.67 -11.00
N MET A 214 -5.79 15.62 -10.04
CA MET A 214 -5.85 17.07 -10.29
C MET A 214 -7.03 17.52 -11.18
N GLY A 215 -8.22 16.92 -11.01
CA GLY A 215 -9.38 17.24 -11.82
C GLY A 215 -9.33 16.72 -13.26
N ASN A 216 -8.32 15.92 -13.59
CA ASN A 216 -8.28 15.22 -14.88
C ASN A 216 -9.38 14.16 -14.96
N PRO A 217 -9.83 13.82 -16.17
CA PRO A 217 -10.73 12.70 -16.36
C PRO A 217 -10.16 11.43 -15.73
N ARG A 218 -11.02 10.57 -15.26
CA ARG A 218 -10.68 9.23 -14.79
C ARG A 218 -9.86 8.48 -15.83
N HIS A 219 -8.75 7.94 -15.42
CA HIS A 219 -7.80 7.19 -16.25
C HIS A 219 -7.19 6.04 -15.45
N PRO A 220 -6.65 5.01 -16.08
CA PRO A 220 -5.84 4.02 -15.40
C PRO A 220 -4.67 4.68 -14.69
N GLY A 221 -4.31 4.16 -13.51
CA GLY A 221 -3.10 4.52 -12.78
C GLY A 221 -1.85 3.87 -13.35
N ASP A 222 -0.83 3.83 -12.55
CA ASP A 222 0.37 3.05 -12.81
C ASP A 222 0.98 2.57 -11.50
N GLY A 223 1.60 1.39 -11.53
CA GLY A 223 2.28 0.84 -10.37
C GLY A 223 3.80 1.01 -10.44
N GLY A 224 4.49 0.50 -9.45
CA GLY A 224 5.94 0.49 -9.45
C GLY A 224 6.53 0.07 -8.10
N LEU A 225 7.66 -0.60 -8.15
CA LEU A 225 8.49 -0.89 -6.98
C LEU A 225 9.95 -0.64 -7.34
N ILE A 226 10.65 0.17 -6.53
CA ILE A 226 12.11 0.21 -6.53
C ILE A 226 12.62 0.04 -5.11
N ALA A 227 13.61 -0.82 -4.93
CA ALA A 227 14.22 -1.06 -3.64
C ALA A 227 15.70 -1.44 -3.76
N ARG A 228 16.48 -1.04 -2.74
CA ARG A 228 17.87 -1.44 -2.56
C ARG A 228 18.11 -1.82 -1.11
N PHE A 229 18.86 -2.88 -0.91
CA PHE A 229 19.20 -3.42 0.40
C PHE A 229 20.72 -3.41 0.63
N SER A 230 21.13 -3.23 1.88
CA SER A 230 22.54 -3.11 2.28
C SER A 230 23.37 -4.36 2.02
N ASP A 231 22.74 -5.52 1.81
CA ASP A 231 23.42 -6.77 1.43
C ASP A 231 23.70 -6.90 -0.07
N GLY A 232 23.44 -5.81 -0.85
CA GLY A 232 23.62 -5.75 -2.29
C GLY A 232 22.44 -6.20 -3.12
N THR A 233 21.33 -6.63 -2.48
CA THR A 233 20.11 -6.97 -3.20
C THR A 233 19.44 -5.69 -3.73
N VAL A 234 19.05 -5.72 -4.99
CA VAL A 234 18.33 -4.64 -5.68
C VAL A 234 17.11 -5.17 -6.39
N THR A 235 16.16 -4.31 -6.70
CA THR A 235 15.08 -4.65 -7.62
C THR A 235 15.60 -4.64 -9.06
N ASP A 236 15.33 -5.72 -9.78
CA ASP A 236 15.69 -5.95 -11.18
C ASP A 236 14.82 -7.07 -11.76
N SER A 237 15.02 -7.42 -13.03
CA SER A 237 14.29 -8.50 -13.71
C SER A 237 14.58 -9.93 -13.18
N SER A 238 15.47 -10.08 -12.20
CA SER A 238 15.67 -11.36 -11.51
C SER A 238 14.61 -11.69 -10.46
N TRP A 239 13.79 -10.71 -10.09
CA TRP A 239 12.62 -10.92 -9.25
C TRP A 239 11.52 -11.67 -10.02
N LYS A 240 10.60 -12.28 -9.29
CA LYS A 240 9.32 -12.77 -9.79
C LYS A 240 8.25 -11.72 -9.53
N ALA A 241 7.31 -11.52 -10.46
CA ALA A 241 6.18 -10.61 -10.29
C ALA A 241 4.92 -11.23 -10.90
N GLN A 242 3.91 -11.47 -10.07
CA GLN A 242 2.64 -12.06 -10.45
C GLN A 242 1.50 -11.09 -10.16
N THR A 243 0.62 -10.84 -11.15
CA THR A 243 -0.55 -9.99 -10.99
C THR A 243 -1.77 -10.76 -10.48
N PHE A 244 -2.60 -10.10 -9.68
CA PHE A 244 -3.80 -10.65 -9.05
C PHE A 244 -5.06 -9.80 -9.21
N TYR A 245 -4.93 -8.57 -9.69
CA TYR A 245 -6.05 -7.69 -10.00
C TYR A 245 -5.71 -6.85 -11.23
N ILE A 246 -6.55 -6.94 -12.25
CA ILE A 246 -6.37 -6.32 -13.56
C ILE A 246 -7.61 -5.51 -13.90
N ALA A 247 -7.45 -4.22 -14.08
CA ALA A 247 -8.48 -3.25 -14.46
C ALA A 247 -7.84 -1.95 -14.98
N PRO A 248 -8.59 -1.09 -15.71
CA PRO A 248 -9.92 -1.29 -16.25
C PRO A 248 -9.94 -2.08 -17.57
N LEU A 249 -10.95 -2.92 -17.78
CA LEU A 249 -11.09 -3.70 -19.00
C LEU A 249 -12.43 -3.42 -19.67
N ASN A 250 -12.48 -3.36 -21.02
CA ASN A 250 -13.75 -3.29 -21.74
C ASN A 250 -14.47 -4.65 -21.74
N THR A 251 -13.70 -5.72 -21.82
CA THR A 251 -14.19 -7.10 -21.66
C THR A 251 -13.16 -7.92 -20.88
N PRO A 252 -13.58 -8.95 -20.14
CA PRO A 252 -12.64 -9.84 -19.47
C PRO A 252 -11.68 -10.55 -20.41
N ASP A 253 -12.03 -10.74 -21.68
CA ASP A 253 -11.25 -11.46 -22.68
C ASP A 253 -10.02 -10.67 -23.18
N GLU A 254 -9.90 -9.41 -22.78
CA GLU A 254 -8.68 -8.61 -22.99
C GLU A 254 -7.48 -9.15 -22.19
N VAL A 255 -7.72 -9.99 -21.18
CA VAL A 255 -6.65 -10.69 -20.46
C VAL A 255 -6.37 -12.03 -21.14
N VAL A 256 -5.18 -12.16 -21.71
CA VAL A 256 -4.71 -13.42 -22.34
C VAL A 256 -3.95 -14.23 -21.30
N GLU A 257 -4.47 -15.41 -20.98
CA GLU A 257 -3.86 -16.31 -19.99
C GLU A 257 -3.00 -17.38 -20.69
N THR A 258 -1.72 -17.46 -20.28
CA THR A 258 -0.81 -18.52 -20.70
C THR A 258 -0.12 -19.10 -19.47
N GLY A 259 -0.63 -20.18 -18.96
CA GLY A 259 -0.20 -20.75 -17.68
C GLY A 259 -0.47 -19.77 -16.53
N ASN A 260 0.58 -19.29 -15.87
CA ASN A 260 0.49 -18.28 -14.81
C ASN A 260 0.76 -16.84 -15.31
N VAL A 261 0.91 -16.64 -16.61
CA VAL A 261 1.06 -15.31 -17.20
C VAL A 261 -0.31 -14.76 -17.52
N HIS A 262 -0.64 -13.61 -16.99
CA HIS A 262 -1.86 -12.86 -17.26
C HIS A 262 -1.45 -11.62 -18.07
N ASP A 263 -1.60 -11.70 -19.40
CA ASP A 263 -1.07 -10.70 -20.34
C ASP A 263 -2.15 -9.75 -20.82
N THR A 264 -1.92 -8.45 -20.61
CA THR A 264 -2.73 -7.33 -21.07
C THR A 264 -1.93 -6.38 -21.97
N THR A 265 -0.74 -6.78 -22.41
CA THR A 265 0.18 -5.89 -23.16
C THR A 265 -0.40 -5.37 -24.48
N ALA A 266 -1.40 -6.06 -25.04
CA ALA A 266 -2.14 -5.58 -26.21
C ALA A 266 -2.93 -4.29 -25.96
N LEU A 267 -3.24 -3.96 -24.70
CA LEU A 267 -3.91 -2.71 -24.29
C LEU A 267 -2.95 -1.51 -24.14
N GLY A 268 -1.65 -1.75 -24.27
CA GLY A 268 -0.59 -0.82 -23.90
C GLY A 268 -0.07 -1.12 -22.50
N ARG A 269 1.20 -0.85 -22.23
CA ARG A 269 1.84 -1.26 -20.96
C ARG A 269 2.43 -0.13 -20.13
N VAL A 270 2.54 1.07 -20.69
CA VAL A 270 3.09 2.25 -20.04
C VAL A 270 2.35 3.50 -20.51
N HIS A 271 2.46 4.60 -19.77
CA HIS A 271 1.92 5.89 -20.22
C HIS A 271 2.49 6.34 -21.57
N PRO A 272 1.67 7.00 -22.39
CA PRO A 272 0.37 7.60 -22.09
C PRO A 272 -0.83 6.71 -22.53
N VAL A 273 -1.07 5.63 -21.84
CA VAL A 273 -2.33 4.87 -21.99
C VAL A 273 -3.49 5.60 -21.28
N ALA A 274 -3.20 6.67 -20.59
CA ALA A 274 -4.07 7.45 -19.72
C ALA A 274 -5.25 8.12 -20.46
N LYS A 275 -6.06 7.33 -21.13
CA LYS A 275 -7.36 7.79 -21.64
C LYS A 275 -8.45 7.08 -20.86
N LYS A 276 -9.51 7.82 -20.53
CA LYS A 276 -10.73 7.22 -19.96
C LYS A 276 -11.13 6.04 -20.83
N PRO A 277 -11.22 4.82 -20.27
CA PRO A 277 -11.67 3.66 -21.02
C PRO A 277 -13.06 3.88 -21.56
N PRO A 278 -13.40 3.40 -22.77
CA PRO A 278 -14.73 3.58 -23.37
C PRO A 278 -15.84 2.96 -22.54
N CYS A 279 -15.56 1.94 -21.73
CA CYS A 279 -16.51 1.29 -20.82
C CYS A 279 -16.95 2.19 -19.63
N GLY A 280 -16.17 3.20 -19.26
CA GLY A 280 -16.52 4.13 -18.17
C GLY A 280 -16.78 3.42 -16.84
N ASP A 281 -17.95 3.65 -16.24
CA ASP A 281 -18.33 3.04 -14.96
C ASP A 281 -18.79 1.58 -15.09
N ALA A 282 -18.91 1.06 -16.32
CA ALA A 282 -19.28 -0.32 -16.62
C ALA A 282 -18.08 -1.20 -16.97
N CYS A 283 -16.84 -0.73 -16.73
CA CYS A 283 -15.63 -1.51 -16.96
C CYS A 283 -15.66 -2.80 -16.16
N TYR A 284 -15.02 -3.80 -16.74
CA TYR A 284 -14.76 -5.07 -16.09
C TYR A 284 -13.41 -5.04 -15.37
N ALA A 285 -13.30 -5.92 -14.40
CA ALA A 285 -12.03 -6.29 -13.78
C ALA A 285 -11.90 -7.80 -13.68
N VAL A 286 -10.66 -8.27 -13.74
CA VAL A 286 -10.30 -9.67 -13.55
C VAL A 286 -9.46 -9.79 -12.29
N HIS A 287 -9.85 -10.74 -11.44
CA HIS A 287 -9.17 -11.03 -10.20
C HIS A 287 -8.73 -12.49 -10.16
N TYR A 288 -7.62 -12.72 -9.49
CA TYR A 288 -7.10 -14.06 -9.20
C TYR A 288 -6.96 -14.23 -7.70
N ARG A 289 -7.15 -15.46 -7.23
CA ARG A 289 -6.94 -15.76 -5.82
C ARG A 289 -5.45 -15.67 -5.50
N ILE A 290 -5.08 -14.84 -4.55
CA ILE A 290 -3.74 -14.82 -3.98
C ILE A 290 -3.54 -16.14 -3.23
N PRO A 291 -2.52 -16.95 -3.56
CA PRO A 291 -2.30 -18.24 -2.93
C PRO A 291 -1.87 -18.10 -1.47
N ASP A 292 -2.32 -19.02 -0.63
CA ASP A 292 -1.92 -19.05 0.76
C ASP A 292 -0.40 -19.30 0.90
N GLY A 293 0.24 -18.65 1.86
CA GLY A 293 1.66 -18.84 2.14
C GLY A 293 2.63 -18.18 1.15
N TRP A 294 2.13 -17.36 0.25
CA TRP A 294 2.96 -16.67 -0.76
C TRP A 294 4.11 -15.86 -0.14
N GLN A 295 3.97 -15.40 1.10
CA GLN A 295 5.00 -14.64 1.80
C GLN A 295 6.17 -15.52 2.25
N GLY A 296 5.93 -16.84 2.37
CA GLY A 296 6.82 -17.79 3.02
C GLY A 296 7.95 -18.28 2.12
N LYS A 297 9.03 -18.74 2.76
CA LYS A 297 10.22 -19.32 2.10
C LYS A 297 9.89 -20.63 1.36
N ALA A 298 8.91 -21.39 1.85
CA ALA A 298 8.53 -22.69 1.26
C ALA A 298 7.59 -22.57 0.05
N PHE A 299 7.11 -21.37 -0.26
CA PHE A 299 6.22 -21.16 -1.40
C PHE A 299 6.98 -21.30 -2.72
N ASP A 300 6.45 -22.13 -3.62
CA ASP A 300 7.01 -22.34 -4.95
C ASP A 300 6.51 -21.27 -5.94
N ASP A 301 7.38 -20.32 -6.24
CA ASP A 301 7.17 -19.30 -7.27
C ASP A 301 7.83 -19.62 -8.61
N GLY A 302 8.30 -20.86 -8.80
CA GLY A 302 9.05 -21.27 -9.99
C GLY A 302 8.33 -21.01 -11.31
N LYS A 303 6.99 -21.10 -11.31
CA LYS A 303 6.14 -20.86 -12.47
C LYS A 303 5.67 -19.40 -12.62
N TRP A 304 5.99 -18.52 -11.67
CA TRP A 304 5.65 -17.10 -11.79
C TRP A 304 6.54 -16.42 -12.82
N PRO A 305 6.01 -15.44 -13.58
CA PRO A 305 6.80 -14.66 -14.50
C PRO A 305 7.90 -13.87 -13.80
N ARG A 306 8.93 -13.51 -14.55
CA ARG A 306 9.92 -12.54 -14.08
C ARG A 306 9.31 -11.15 -14.09
N ALA A 307 9.78 -10.30 -13.19
CA ALA A 307 9.45 -8.89 -13.18
C ALA A 307 9.95 -8.22 -14.47
N TYR A 308 9.18 -7.25 -14.95
CA TYR A 308 9.61 -6.34 -16.00
C TYR A 308 10.29 -5.12 -15.35
N GLU A 309 11.28 -4.60 -16.06
CA GLU A 309 11.96 -3.36 -15.69
C GLU A 309 11.33 -2.19 -16.44
N TYR A 310 11.14 -1.09 -15.72
CA TYR A 310 10.59 0.16 -16.23
C TYR A 310 11.55 1.32 -15.95
N THR A 311 11.42 2.39 -16.71
CA THR A 311 12.22 3.61 -16.51
C THR A 311 11.50 4.57 -15.57
N ASP A 312 12.23 5.54 -15.01
CA ASP A 312 11.67 6.66 -14.23
C ASP A 312 10.58 7.42 -15.02
N THR A 313 10.70 7.40 -16.34
CA THR A 313 9.71 8.00 -17.25
C THR A 313 8.44 7.19 -17.32
N ASP A 314 8.54 5.86 -17.36
CA ASP A 314 7.38 4.97 -17.43
C ASP A 314 6.55 5.04 -16.15
N VAL A 315 7.21 5.15 -14.99
CA VAL A 315 6.57 5.27 -13.66
C VAL A 315 6.20 6.72 -13.30
N GLY A 316 6.57 7.69 -14.13
CA GLY A 316 6.17 9.08 -13.92
C GLY A 316 6.87 9.83 -12.78
N VAL A 317 7.91 9.27 -12.16
CA VAL A 317 8.55 9.80 -10.93
C VAL A 317 9.47 11.01 -11.12
N ARG A 318 9.51 11.61 -12.28
CA ARG A 318 10.51 12.65 -12.69
C ARG A 318 10.67 13.85 -11.75
N ALA A 319 9.64 14.20 -11.00
CA ALA A 319 9.64 15.36 -10.12
C ALA A 319 9.25 15.02 -8.67
N LEU A 320 9.19 13.74 -8.34
CA LEU A 320 8.72 13.29 -7.04
C LEU A 320 9.86 13.24 -6.02
N PRO A 321 9.88 14.14 -5.02
CA PRO A 321 11.01 14.30 -4.11
C PRO A 321 11.33 13.04 -3.30
N ALA A 322 10.33 12.21 -3.00
CA ALA A 322 10.50 10.96 -2.27
C ALA A 322 11.51 9.99 -2.92
N TYR A 323 11.64 10.08 -4.24
CA TYR A 323 12.63 9.31 -5.00
C TYR A 323 13.79 10.18 -5.48
N THR A 324 13.50 11.31 -6.13
CA THR A 324 14.49 12.11 -6.87
C THR A 324 15.50 12.83 -5.98
N ARG A 325 15.23 12.97 -4.68
CA ARG A 325 16.17 13.56 -3.73
C ARG A 325 17.29 12.61 -3.29
N TYR A 326 17.11 11.30 -3.47
CA TYR A 326 18.00 10.28 -2.90
C TYR A 326 18.43 9.23 -3.94
N PRO A 327 18.87 9.64 -5.15
CA PRO A 327 19.17 8.70 -6.23
C PRO A 327 20.28 7.71 -5.85
N GLU A 328 21.20 8.12 -4.99
CA GLU A 328 22.28 7.26 -4.49
C GLU A 328 21.79 6.08 -3.64
N LEU A 329 20.63 6.23 -2.98
CA LEU A 329 20.04 5.14 -2.19
C LEU A 329 19.43 4.03 -3.06
N PHE A 330 19.19 4.32 -4.35
CA PHE A 330 18.61 3.38 -5.31
C PHE A 330 19.57 3.02 -6.44
N GLU A 331 20.86 3.38 -6.29
CA GLU A 331 21.88 3.09 -7.30
C GLU A 331 21.93 1.60 -7.63
N GLY A 332 21.90 1.27 -8.92
CA GLY A 332 21.88 -0.11 -9.43
C GLY A 332 20.50 -0.79 -9.43
N SER A 333 19.51 -0.23 -8.74
CA SER A 333 18.12 -0.72 -8.78
C SER A 333 17.39 -0.34 -10.07
N ARG A 334 16.33 -1.06 -10.39
CA ARG A 334 15.39 -0.75 -11.47
C ARG A 334 13.97 -0.73 -10.91
N TRP A 335 13.14 0.13 -11.47
CA TRP A 335 11.70 0.01 -11.24
C TRP A 335 11.23 -1.31 -11.82
N ILE A 336 10.49 -2.07 -11.03
CA ILE A 336 9.93 -3.36 -11.45
C ILE A 336 8.44 -3.40 -11.20
N TRP A 337 7.75 -4.15 -12.05
CA TRP A 337 6.35 -4.50 -11.92
C TRP A 337 6.08 -5.83 -12.65
N SER A 338 4.79 -6.19 -12.83
CA SER A 338 4.36 -7.23 -13.77
C SER A 338 4.61 -6.81 -15.23
N SER A 339 4.08 -7.54 -16.19
CA SER A 339 4.20 -7.22 -17.62
C SER A 339 3.44 -5.96 -18.05
N ASN A 340 2.57 -5.42 -17.20
CA ASN A 340 1.79 -4.22 -17.48
C ASN A 340 1.77 -3.28 -16.26
N LEU A 341 2.33 -2.08 -16.45
CA LEU A 341 2.43 -1.07 -15.40
C LEU A 341 1.08 -0.42 -15.08
N VAL A 342 0.16 -0.40 -16.06
CA VAL A 342 -1.04 0.43 -16.07
C VAL A 342 -2.31 -0.34 -15.70
N PHE A 343 -2.41 -1.63 -16.11
CA PHE A 343 -3.62 -2.41 -15.90
C PHE A 343 -3.51 -3.41 -14.74
N ASP A 344 -2.30 -3.69 -14.27
CA ASP A 344 -2.06 -4.68 -13.22
C ASP A 344 -1.99 -3.97 -11.85
N ASN A 345 -3.13 -3.86 -11.15
CA ASN A 345 -3.26 -3.02 -9.95
C ASN A 345 -2.84 -3.73 -8.64
N VAL A 346 -2.77 -5.06 -8.62
CA VAL A 346 -2.24 -5.83 -7.47
C VAL A 346 -1.22 -6.82 -7.95
N VAL A 347 0.03 -6.63 -7.50
CA VAL A 347 1.16 -7.46 -7.87
C VAL A 347 1.85 -8.01 -6.63
N ILE A 348 2.28 -9.27 -6.69
CA ILE A 348 3.19 -9.83 -5.69
C ILE A 348 4.56 -10.01 -6.33
N ALA A 349 5.56 -9.33 -5.76
CA ALA A 349 6.95 -9.45 -6.15
C ALA A 349 7.72 -10.32 -5.15
N ARG A 350 8.56 -11.26 -5.64
CA ARG A 350 9.31 -12.19 -4.79
C ARG A 350 10.75 -12.36 -5.27
N LYS A 351 11.67 -12.57 -4.30
CA LYS A 351 13.09 -12.83 -4.55
C LYS A 351 13.67 -13.73 -3.47
N THR A 352 14.29 -14.81 -3.85
CA THR A 352 15.16 -15.59 -2.96
C THR A 352 16.60 -15.08 -3.07
N VAL A 353 17.13 -14.59 -1.95
CA VAL A 353 18.50 -14.10 -1.79
C VAL A 353 19.38 -15.26 -1.29
N ARG A 354 20.47 -15.54 -2.01
CA ARG A 354 21.37 -16.66 -1.72
C ARG A 354 22.75 -16.20 -1.25
#